data_fc6354a168b6043bbff52b8afbf77685
#
_entry.id   fc6354a168b6043bbff52b8afbf77685
#
_cell.length_a   1.000
_cell.length_b   1.000
_cell.length_c   1.000
_cell.angle_alpha   90.00
_cell.angle_beta   90.00
_cell.angle_gamma   90.00
#
_symmetry.space_group_name_H-M   'P 1'
#
loop_
_entity.id
_entity.type
_entity.pdbx_description
1 polymer ?
#
loop_
_entity_poly.entity_id
_entity_poly.type
_entity_poly.pdbx_seq_one_letter_code
_entity_poly.pdbx_strand_id
1 'polypeptide(L)'
;MYTHLSKYDKIENDLKLKQLQIKSLLSITQAINENIPEKELYNMYNTFLSWDMGVGKMALFTETDGKWTCVSQIGIEYHLDKEEIIESMLSYRRTSPIKEEDKFLFPDFDMVIPVYHKNHPIAFSFIGQIREKDGDVYDQIQFINTITNIVAVAIENKRLFREQLEQERYKRSFELASEMQRKLIPSELPSSKNIQFDYFYKPHYNVGGDYLDVFQIDHRYVFCIADVSGKGVAAALLMANFQALLRSMVDKYTDLSKLISALNEAVFRITQGEKFISFFIGSVDTKSHLLEYVNSGHNSPLLLNYDHAIWLEAGCPILGVVPKIKSIEIGRELLHEDTLIFCYTDGITEFKEENGGYLGEEFILDFSKDNGVMAPGYFNKKFLNKLQEIGGDQKFIDDIALLTMRYAKNNN
;
A
#
# COMPACT_ATOMS: atom_id res chain seq x y z
N MET A 1 54.67 33.55 43.88
CA MET A 1 53.30 33.75 44.38
C MET A 1 52.31 34.05 43.24
N TYR A 2 52.69 34.88 42.27
CA TYR A 2 51.85 35.25 41.12
C TYR A 2 51.54 34.09 40.13
N THR A 3 52.40 33.12 39.97
CA THR A 3 52.25 31.95 39.11
C THR A 3 51.22 30.92 39.63
N HIS A 4 51.01 30.84 40.94
CA HIS A 4 50.02 29.95 41.54
C HIS A 4 48.61 30.50 41.48
N LEU A 5 48.39 31.82 41.60
CA LEU A 5 47.10 32.46 41.43
C LEU A 5 46.56 32.29 40.00
N SER A 6 47.39 32.51 38.98
CA SER A 6 47.06 32.28 37.57
C SER A 6 46.65 30.83 37.25
N LYS A 7 47.23 29.86 37.97
CA LYS A 7 46.88 28.44 37.77
C LYS A 7 45.53 28.07 38.43
N TYR A 8 45.22 28.63 39.58
CA TYR A 8 43.91 28.47 40.22
C TYR A 8 42.78 29.11 39.41
N ASP A 9 42.98 30.33 38.93
CA ASP A 9 42.00 31.04 38.12
C ASP A 9 41.71 30.28 36.83
N LYS A 10 42.72 29.69 36.18
CA LYS A 10 42.55 28.87 35.00
C LYS A 10 41.75 27.59 35.29
N ILE A 11 42.04 26.89 36.39
CA ILE A 11 41.29 25.69 36.78
C ILE A 11 39.85 26.03 37.13
N GLU A 12 39.59 27.17 37.78
CA GLU A 12 38.23 27.62 38.13
C GLU A 12 37.42 27.96 36.87
N ASN A 13 38.01 28.60 35.88
CA ASN A 13 37.38 28.91 34.64
C ASN A 13 37.09 27.66 33.80
N ASP A 14 38.02 26.69 33.75
CA ASP A 14 37.83 25.41 33.12
C ASP A 14 36.67 24.63 33.78
N LEU A 15 36.60 24.65 35.11
CA LEU A 15 35.50 24.00 35.87
C LEU A 15 34.17 24.64 35.57
N LYS A 16 34.10 25.97 35.56
CA LYS A 16 32.87 26.72 35.18
C LYS A 16 32.41 26.40 33.75
N LEU A 17 33.33 26.33 32.79
CA LEU A 17 33.04 25.96 31.41
C LEU A 17 32.48 24.53 31.34
N LYS A 18 33.09 23.55 32.00
CA LYS A 18 32.62 22.16 32.03
C LYS A 18 31.21 22.04 32.69
N GLN A 19 30.96 22.79 33.75
CA GLN A 19 29.62 22.84 34.37
C GLN A 19 28.58 23.41 33.43
N LEU A 20 28.90 24.44 32.66
CA LEU A 20 28.01 25.06 31.66
C LEU A 20 27.72 24.06 30.52
N GLN A 21 28.75 23.37 30.03
CA GLN A 21 28.62 22.32 29.02
C GLN A 21 27.66 21.20 29.48
N ILE A 22 27.82 20.71 30.71
CA ILE A 22 26.93 19.66 31.28
C ILE A 22 25.50 20.19 31.39
N LYS A 23 25.31 21.41 31.87
CA LYS A 23 23.97 22.03 31.99
C LYS A 23 23.27 22.14 30.61
N SER A 24 23.99 22.54 29.58
CA SER A 24 23.46 22.66 28.23
C SER A 24 23.11 21.31 27.63
N LEU A 25 23.94 20.29 27.83
CA LEU A 25 23.62 18.90 27.44
C LEU A 25 22.34 18.39 28.11
N LEU A 26 22.22 18.61 29.42
CA LEU A 26 21.02 18.23 30.17
C LEU A 26 19.77 18.94 29.64
N SER A 27 19.86 20.25 29.40
CA SER A 27 18.73 21.03 28.85
C SER A 27 18.29 20.55 27.47
N ILE A 28 19.23 20.28 26.56
CA ILE A 28 18.92 19.75 25.22
C ILE A 28 18.35 18.34 25.34
N THR A 29 18.92 17.47 26.17
CA THR A 29 18.41 16.10 26.36
C THR A 29 17.00 16.10 26.97
N GLN A 30 16.74 17.00 27.93
CA GLN A 30 15.39 17.18 28.49
C GLN A 30 14.40 17.65 27.43
N ALA A 31 14.76 18.64 26.63
CA ALA A 31 13.95 19.14 25.52
C ALA A 31 13.62 18.05 24.48
N ILE A 32 14.59 17.17 24.19
CA ILE A 32 14.39 16.00 23.32
C ILE A 32 13.39 15.04 23.96
N ASN A 33 13.54 14.71 25.24
CA ASN A 33 12.63 13.81 25.97
C ASN A 33 11.20 14.38 26.11
N GLU A 34 11.07 15.68 26.27
CA GLU A 34 9.78 16.40 26.31
C GLU A 34 9.16 16.56 24.91
N ASN A 35 9.84 16.07 23.89
CA ASN A 35 9.39 16.08 22.49
C ASN A 35 9.05 17.49 21.98
N ILE A 36 9.81 18.53 22.36
CA ILE A 36 9.58 19.91 21.90
C ILE A 36 9.66 20.01 20.36
N PRO A 37 9.02 21.01 19.73
CA PRO A 37 9.07 21.21 18.28
C PRO A 37 10.51 21.36 17.75
N GLU A 38 10.76 20.90 16.51
CA GLU A 38 12.10 20.99 15.88
C GLU A 38 12.63 22.43 15.83
N LYS A 39 11.75 23.39 15.56
CA LYS A 39 12.12 24.81 15.53
C LYS A 39 12.69 25.28 16.87
N GLU A 40 12.15 24.78 17.98
CA GLU A 40 12.66 25.10 19.31
C GLU A 40 13.99 24.42 19.59
N LEU A 41 14.19 23.18 19.12
CA LEU A 41 15.50 22.51 19.18
C LEU A 41 16.56 23.28 18.38
N TYR A 42 16.24 23.78 17.19
CA TYR A 42 17.14 24.62 16.42
C TYR A 42 17.47 25.92 17.14
N ASN A 43 16.47 26.57 17.77
CA ASN A 43 16.69 27.78 18.54
C ASN A 43 17.60 27.53 19.77
N MET A 44 17.40 26.42 20.48
CA MET A 44 18.26 26.02 21.59
C MET A 44 19.69 25.76 21.12
N TYR A 45 19.85 25.06 19.99
CA TYR A 45 21.14 24.80 19.37
C TYR A 45 21.85 26.09 18.99
N ASN A 46 21.15 27.03 18.32
CA ASN A 46 21.71 28.34 17.95
C ASN A 46 22.14 29.16 19.16
N THR A 47 21.27 29.22 20.17
CA THR A 47 21.56 29.95 21.43
C THR A 47 22.81 29.39 22.09
N PHE A 48 22.89 28.06 22.21
CA PHE A 48 24.03 27.40 22.78
C PHE A 48 25.33 27.68 22.00
N LEU A 49 25.32 27.54 20.66
CA LEU A 49 26.48 27.82 19.83
C LEU A 49 26.94 29.28 19.93
N SER A 50 26.01 30.22 19.86
CA SER A 50 26.34 31.66 19.86
C SER A 50 26.86 32.13 21.23
N TRP A 51 26.08 31.84 22.29
CA TRP A 51 26.34 32.41 23.61
C TRP A 51 27.34 31.59 24.42
N ASP A 52 27.17 30.26 24.44
CA ASP A 52 28.02 29.41 25.28
C ASP A 52 29.31 29.03 24.57
N MET A 53 29.29 28.79 23.28
CA MET A 53 30.45 28.37 22.48
C MET A 53 31.09 29.50 21.67
N GLY A 54 30.54 30.70 21.67
CA GLY A 54 31.10 31.85 20.99
C GLY A 54 31.20 31.73 19.47
N VAL A 55 30.34 30.93 18.85
CA VAL A 55 30.25 30.76 17.41
C VAL A 55 29.58 31.97 16.78
N GLY A 56 30.27 32.65 15.87
CA GLY A 56 29.78 33.85 15.19
C GLY A 56 29.04 33.54 13.88
N LYS A 57 29.39 32.45 13.22
CA LYS A 57 28.77 32.02 11.96
C LYS A 57 28.42 30.53 12.02
N MET A 58 27.20 30.16 11.62
CA MET A 58 26.80 28.76 11.53
C MET A 58 25.74 28.59 10.46
N ALA A 59 25.78 27.46 9.77
CA ALA A 59 24.69 26.95 8.91
C ALA A 59 24.48 25.46 9.16
N LEU A 60 23.25 25.05 9.47
CA LEU A 60 22.86 23.67 9.65
C LEU A 60 22.01 23.21 8.49
N PHE A 61 22.46 22.19 7.80
CA PHE A 61 21.73 21.55 6.70
C PHE A 61 21.20 20.19 7.18
N THR A 62 19.98 19.87 6.78
CA THR A 62 19.37 18.55 6.95
C THR A 62 18.74 18.11 5.64
N GLU A 63 18.61 16.79 5.48
CA GLU A 63 17.93 16.21 4.33
C GLU A 63 16.45 15.99 4.67
N THR A 64 15.55 16.40 3.75
CA THR A 64 14.12 16.11 3.85
C THR A 64 13.64 15.75 2.44
N ASP A 65 13.06 14.55 2.29
CA ASP A 65 12.54 14.03 1.00
C ASP A 65 13.56 14.07 -0.15
N GLY A 66 14.82 13.72 0.14
CA GLY A 66 15.91 13.71 -0.82
C GLY A 66 16.46 15.10 -1.18
N LYS A 67 16.01 16.16 -0.48
CA LYS A 67 16.49 17.52 -0.68
C LYS A 67 17.20 18.04 0.56
N TRP A 68 18.39 18.59 0.33
CA TRP A 68 19.17 19.27 1.36
C TRP A 68 18.73 20.73 1.47
N THR A 69 18.40 21.16 2.68
CA THR A 69 17.99 22.53 2.97
C THR A 69 18.72 23.07 4.20
N CYS A 70 19.04 24.36 4.19
CA CYS A 70 19.56 25.05 5.36
C CYS A 70 18.40 25.33 6.33
N VAL A 71 18.33 24.57 7.43
CA VAL A 71 17.21 24.65 8.42
C VAL A 71 17.48 25.65 9.53
N SER A 72 18.73 26.03 9.74
CA SER A 72 19.12 26.96 10.80
C SER A 72 20.41 27.67 10.46
N GLN A 73 20.53 28.99 10.79
CA GLN A 73 21.73 29.76 10.52
C GLN A 73 21.97 30.83 11.60
N ILE A 74 23.23 31.18 11.82
CA ILE A 74 23.70 32.23 12.70
C ILE A 74 24.62 33.19 11.93
N GLY A 75 24.36 34.49 11.97
CA GLY A 75 25.21 35.51 11.44
C GLY A 75 25.42 35.49 9.91
N ILE A 76 24.49 34.89 9.15
CA ILE A 76 24.56 34.76 7.69
C ILE A 76 23.33 35.44 7.10
N GLU A 77 23.56 36.26 6.07
CA GLU A 77 22.51 37.07 5.41
C GLU A 77 22.20 36.63 3.97
N TYR A 78 22.84 35.56 3.47
CA TYR A 78 22.67 35.06 2.12
C TYR A 78 22.12 33.63 2.07
N HIS A 79 21.55 33.25 0.93
CA HIS A 79 21.00 31.92 0.74
C HIS A 79 22.08 30.91 0.40
N LEU A 80 22.05 29.77 1.08
CA LEU A 80 23.00 28.67 0.99
C LEU A 80 22.45 27.44 0.21
N ASP A 81 21.23 27.50 -0.32
CA ASP A 81 20.56 26.35 -0.97
C ASP A 81 20.94 26.18 -2.45
N LYS A 82 22.22 26.45 -2.80
CA LYS A 82 22.75 26.27 -4.16
C LYS A 82 23.22 24.83 -4.34
N GLU A 83 22.99 24.26 -5.52
CA GLU A 83 23.35 22.89 -5.88
C GLU A 83 24.88 22.64 -5.73
N GLU A 84 25.72 23.58 -6.13
CA GLU A 84 27.18 23.52 -5.98
C GLU A 84 27.63 23.40 -4.50
N ILE A 85 26.93 24.09 -3.59
CA ILE A 85 27.15 24.00 -2.14
C ILE A 85 26.80 22.61 -1.63
N ILE A 86 25.69 22.05 -2.09
CA ILE A 86 25.23 20.72 -1.68
C ILE A 86 26.20 19.63 -2.17
N GLU A 87 26.64 19.70 -3.44
CA GLU A 87 27.62 18.75 -3.98
C GLU A 87 28.93 18.77 -3.21
N SER A 88 29.50 19.95 -2.96
CA SER A 88 30.74 20.09 -2.19
C SER A 88 30.55 19.56 -0.75
N MET A 89 29.45 19.95 -0.10
CA MET A 89 29.10 19.52 1.27
C MET A 89 29.10 17.99 1.41
N LEU A 90 28.52 17.26 0.45
CA LEU A 90 28.45 15.80 0.47
C LEU A 90 29.82 15.09 0.35
N SER A 91 30.87 15.81 -0.03
CA SER A 91 32.24 15.29 -0.08
C SER A 91 32.88 15.12 1.29
N TYR A 92 32.35 15.80 2.32
CA TYR A 92 32.90 15.76 3.68
C TYR A 92 32.35 14.56 4.45
N ARG A 93 33.28 13.71 4.94
CA ARG A 93 32.94 12.48 5.69
C ARG A 93 33.25 12.56 7.17
N ARG A 94 34.06 13.55 7.59
CA ARG A 94 34.49 13.71 8.97
C ARG A 94 34.57 15.20 9.28
N THR A 95 34.48 15.52 10.56
CA THR A 95 34.74 16.87 11.06
C THR A 95 36.14 17.31 10.61
N SER A 96 36.23 18.37 9.88
CA SER A 96 37.45 18.88 9.28
C SER A 96 37.37 20.39 9.00
N PRO A 97 38.50 21.09 8.88
CA PRO A 97 38.53 22.40 8.30
C PRO A 97 37.95 22.40 6.88
N ILE A 98 37.42 23.54 6.42
CA ILE A 98 36.98 23.72 5.04
C ILE A 98 38.23 23.63 4.13
N LYS A 99 38.11 22.81 3.07
CA LYS A 99 39.20 22.63 2.10
C LYS A 99 39.47 23.95 1.35
N GLU A 100 40.71 24.19 0.98
CA GLU A 100 41.09 25.41 0.25
C GLU A 100 40.29 25.60 -1.05
N GLU A 101 40.01 24.50 -1.76
CA GLU A 101 39.21 24.46 -2.97
C GLU A 101 37.75 24.86 -2.78
N ASP A 102 37.21 24.67 -1.58
CA ASP A 102 35.80 24.93 -1.23
C ASP A 102 35.62 26.31 -0.55
N LYS A 103 36.69 27.01 -0.21
CA LYS A 103 36.61 28.32 0.49
C LYS A 103 35.78 29.36 -0.21
N PHE A 104 35.71 29.31 -1.53
CA PHE A 104 34.89 30.25 -2.31
C PHE A 104 33.38 30.00 -2.17
N LEU A 105 33.01 28.73 -1.89
CA LEU A 105 31.60 28.33 -1.61
C LEU A 105 31.22 28.61 -0.14
N PHE A 106 32.19 28.49 0.77
CA PHE A 106 32.00 28.61 2.21
C PHE A 106 32.89 29.72 2.83
N PRO A 107 32.80 30.98 2.36
CA PRO A 107 33.77 32.04 2.76
C PRO A 107 33.67 32.44 4.24
N ASP A 108 32.52 32.21 4.87
CA ASP A 108 32.24 32.58 6.26
C ASP A 108 32.52 31.43 7.29
N PHE A 109 32.97 30.28 6.81
CA PHE A 109 33.10 29.10 7.63
C PHE A 109 34.55 28.61 7.69
N ASP A 110 34.93 28.15 8.89
CA ASP A 110 36.26 27.60 9.17
C ASP A 110 36.27 26.08 9.11
N MET A 111 35.15 25.45 9.46
CA MET A 111 35.06 24.01 9.58
C MET A 111 33.66 23.48 9.28
N VAL A 112 33.59 22.17 8.98
CA VAL A 112 32.35 21.40 8.77
C VAL A 112 32.27 20.21 9.73
N ILE A 113 31.09 19.99 10.24
CA ILE A 113 30.73 18.85 11.10
C ILE A 113 29.65 18.05 10.38
N PRO A 114 30.01 17.00 9.64
CA PRO A 114 29.04 16.08 9.04
C PRO A 114 28.52 15.11 10.11
N VAL A 115 27.21 14.90 10.12
CA VAL A 115 26.57 13.91 11.00
C VAL A 115 26.02 12.78 10.15
N TYR A 116 26.40 11.55 10.49
CA TYR A 116 26.02 10.35 9.77
C TYR A 116 25.22 9.42 10.66
N HIS A 117 24.16 8.84 10.10
CA HIS A 117 23.52 7.65 10.66
C HIS A 117 23.92 6.44 9.81
N LYS A 118 24.73 5.53 10.40
CA LYS A 118 25.40 4.44 9.66
C LYS A 118 26.25 5.01 8.52
N ASN A 119 25.85 4.81 7.27
CA ASN A 119 26.55 5.28 6.07
C ASN A 119 25.83 6.44 5.35
N HIS A 120 24.70 6.91 5.88
CA HIS A 120 23.91 7.99 5.29
C HIS A 120 24.16 9.30 6.06
N PRO A 121 24.51 10.40 5.38
CA PRO A 121 24.58 11.70 6.01
C PRO A 121 23.17 12.16 6.38
N ILE A 122 22.97 12.68 7.58
CA ILE A 122 21.68 13.21 8.05
C ILE A 122 21.72 14.70 8.33
N ALA A 123 22.90 15.26 8.59
CA ALA A 123 23.08 16.68 8.76
C ALA A 123 24.52 17.11 8.45
N PHE A 124 24.69 18.39 8.10
CA PHE A 124 25.98 19.07 8.02
C PHE A 124 25.87 20.40 8.77
N SER A 125 26.77 20.64 9.71
CA SER A 125 26.90 21.94 10.37
C SER A 125 28.19 22.61 9.98
N PHE A 126 28.09 23.76 9.34
CA PHE A 126 29.23 24.63 9.03
C PHE A 126 29.39 25.65 10.13
N ILE A 127 30.61 25.82 10.62
CA ILE A 127 30.94 26.68 11.76
C ILE A 127 32.06 27.61 11.37
N GLY A 128 31.95 28.88 11.75
CA GLY A 128 32.97 29.89 11.53
C GLY A 128 32.98 30.95 12.61
N GLN A 129 34.06 31.72 12.65
CA GLN A 129 34.30 32.83 13.59
C GLN A 129 34.12 32.35 15.07
N ILE A 130 34.81 31.28 15.42
CA ILE A 130 34.81 30.79 16.82
C ILE A 130 35.69 31.76 17.64
N ARG A 131 35.09 32.42 18.63
CA ARG A 131 35.81 33.24 19.59
C ARG A 131 36.50 32.35 20.61
N GLU A 132 37.83 32.50 20.73
CA GLU A 132 38.54 31.84 21.79
C GLU A 132 37.99 32.32 23.14
N LYS A 133 37.41 31.39 23.90
CA LYS A 133 37.11 31.57 25.34
C LYS A 133 38.21 30.90 26.12
N ASP A 134 38.43 31.33 27.35
CA ASP A 134 39.46 30.78 28.28
C ASP A 134 39.37 29.24 28.32
N GLY A 135 40.11 28.54 27.46
CA GLY A 135 40.10 27.06 27.36
C GLY A 135 40.82 26.56 26.10
N ASP A 136 40.92 25.25 25.93
CA ASP A 136 41.50 24.62 24.75
C ASP A 136 40.47 24.64 23.61
N VAL A 137 40.81 25.28 22.49
CA VAL A 137 39.99 25.34 21.25
C VAL A 137 39.59 23.95 20.79
N TYR A 138 40.46 22.96 21.00
CA TYR A 138 40.16 21.58 20.66
C TYR A 138 39.00 21.03 21.49
N ASP A 139 38.96 21.24 22.81
CA ASP A 139 37.85 20.85 23.68
C ASP A 139 36.55 21.52 23.28
N GLN A 140 36.59 22.78 22.87
CA GLN A 140 35.43 23.55 22.38
C GLN A 140 34.86 22.93 21.11
N ILE A 141 35.69 22.60 20.11
CA ILE A 141 35.31 21.94 18.88
C ILE A 141 34.71 20.56 19.13
N GLN A 142 35.32 19.74 20.03
CA GLN A 142 34.80 18.43 20.40
C GLN A 142 33.41 18.52 21.02
N PHE A 143 33.17 19.54 21.82
CA PHE A 143 31.87 19.74 22.45
C PHE A 143 30.84 20.22 21.45
N ILE A 144 31.16 21.14 20.55
CA ILE A 144 30.29 21.55 19.42
C ILE A 144 29.91 20.35 18.55
N ASN A 145 30.89 19.49 18.21
CA ASN A 145 30.67 18.25 17.46
C ASN A 145 29.66 17.32 18.20
N THR A 146 29.83 17.16 19.51
CA THR A 146 28.96 16.32 20.34
C THR A 146 27.52 16.84 20.34
N ILE A 147 27.31 18.13 20.59
CA ILE A 147 25.98 18.75 20.59
C ILE A 147 25.33 18.68 19.21
N THR A 148 26.11 18.96 18.13
CA THR A 148 25.63 18.88 16.75
C THR A 148 25.10 17.48 16.44
N ASN A 149 25.85 16.44 16.84
CA ASN A 149 25.41 15.05 16.67
C ASN A 149 24.14 14.75 17.45
N ILE A 150 24.05 15.15 18.73
CA ILE A 150 22.85 14.92 19.54
C ILE A 150 21.62 15.58 18.92
N VAL A 151 21.72 16.85 18.54
CA VAL A 151 20.61 17.59 17.94
C VAL A 151 20.20 17.01 16.59
N ALA A 152 21.16 16.72 15.71
CA ALA A 152 20.88 16.15 14.40
C ALA A 152 20.22 14.77 14.47
N VAL A 153 20.74 13.88 15.34
CA VAL A 153 20.13 12.55 15.56
C VAL A 153 18.73 12.66 16.17
N ALA A 154 18.51 13.60 17.10
CA ALA A 154 17.19 13.81 17.68
C ALA A 154 16.16 14.28 16.66
N ILE A 155 16.54 15.17 15.75
CA ILE A 155 15.70 15.66 14.67
C ILE A 155 15.38 14.53 13.70
N GLU A 156 16.36 13.73 13.30
CA GLU A 156 16.18 12.59 12.42
C GLU A 156 15.26 11.53 13.03
N ASN A 157 15.43 11.22 14.31
CA ASN A 157 14.52 10.30 15.02
C ASN A 157 13.08 10.81 15.04
N LYS A 158 12.86 12.11 15.20
CA LYS A 158 11.53 12.71 15.12
C LYS A 158 10.91 12.60 13.72
N ARG A 159 11.73 12.80 12.67
CA ARG A 159 11.32 12.64 11.28
C ARG A 159 10.87 11.20 11.02
N LEU A 160 11.73 10.22 11.36
CA LEU A 160 11.44 8.80 11.21
C LEU A 160 10.19 8.36 11.99
N PHE A 161 10.03 8.86 13.21
CA PHE A 161 8.84 8.55 14.01
C PHE A 161 7.54 9.10 13.38
N ARG A 162 7.58 10.31 12.80
CA ARG A 162 6.43 10.85 12.06
C ARG A 162 6.08 10.01 10.84
N GLU A 163 7.07 9.65 10.04
CA GLU A 163 6.88 8.78 8.87
C GLU A 163 6.26 7.43 9.27
N GLN A 164 6.75 6.84 10.36
CA GLN A 164 6.18 5.59 10.88
C GLN A 164 4.71 5.76 11.29
N LEU A 165 4.37 6.83 12.01
CA LEU A 165 2.97 7.12 12.39
C LEU A 165 2.06 7.33 11.18
N GLU A 166 2.53 7.99 10.14
CA GLU A 166 1.78 8.16 8.89
C GLU A 166 1.56 6.83 8.20
N GLN A 167 2.59 6.00 8.09
CA GLN A 167 2.47 4.65 7.53
C GLN A 167 1.47 3.79 8.32
N GLU A 168 1.49 3.85 9.65
CA GLU A 168 0.52 3.14 10.50
C GLU A 168 -0.91 3.65 10.27
N ARG A 169 -1.11 4.97 10.13
CA ARG A 169 -2.43 5.56 9.81
C ARG A 169 -2.94 5.10 8.44
N TYR A 170 -2.08 5.11 7.42
CA TYR A 170 -2.43 4.60 6.09
C TYR A 170 -2.83 3.13 6.18
N LYS A 171 -2.01 2.29 6.81
CA LYS A 171 -2.30 0.86 6.99
C LYS A 171 -3.65 0.64 7.66
N ARG A 172 -3.95 1.35 8.74
CA ARG A 172 -5.22 1.25 9.46
C ARG A 172 -6.42 1.67 8.60
N SER A 173 -6.25 2.73 7.80
CA SER A 173 -7.30 3.17 6.86
C SER A 173 -7.59 2.12 5.79
N PHE A 174 -6.55 1.44 5.28
CA PHE A 174 -6.70 0.33 4.35
C PHE A 174 -7.38 -0.89 4.98
N GLU A 175 -7.05 -1.23 6.22
CA GLU A 175 -7.70 -2.32 6.95
C GLU A 175 -9.20 -2.07 7.13
N LEU A 176 -9.58 -0.84 7.48
CA LEU A 176 -10.99 -0.44 7.58
C LEU A 176 -11.72 -0.51 6.22
N ALA A 177 -11.08 -0.05 5.14
CA ALA A 177 -11.65 -0.15 3.80
C ALA A 177 -11.85 -1.62 3.38
N SER A 178 -10.89 -2.49 3.68
CA SER A 178 -10.99 -3.94 3.46
C SER A 178 -12.16 -4.57 4.23
N GLU A 179 -12.31 -4.22 5.49
CA GLU A 179 -13.44 -4.71 6.30
C GLU A 179 -14.79 -4.27 5.73
N MET A 180 -14.90 -3.02 5.26
CA MET A 180 -16.11 -2.52 4.61
C MET A 180 -16.38 -3.22 3.28
N GLN A 181 -15.35 -3.44 2.47
CA GLN A 181 -15.49 -4.15 1.20
C GLN A 181 -15.95 -5.60 1.39
N ARG A 182 -15.39 -6.31 2.38
CA ARG A 182 -15.84 -7.68 2.70
C ARG A 182 -17.33 -7.78 3.00
N LYS A 183 -17.95 -6.72 3.54
CA LYS A 183 -19.39 -6.66 3.78
C LYS A 183 -20.22 -6.48 2.50
N LEU A 184 -19.60 -6.15 1.37
CA LEU A 184 -20.26 -6.09 0.06
C LEU A 184 -20.40 -7.47 -0.58
N ILE A 185 -19.53 -8.42 -0.22
CA ILE A 185 -19.65 -9.83 -0.60
C ILE A 185 -20.67 -10.48 0.34
N PRO A 186 -21.60 -11.29 -0.16
CA PRO A 186 -22.62 -11.91 0.68
C PRO A 186 -21.99 -12.84 1.72
N SER A 187 -22.38 -12.71 2.98
CA SER A 187 -21.95 -13.61 4.05
C SER A 187 -22.67 -14.96 4.02
N GLU A 188 -23.88 -14.98 3.48
CA GLU A 188 -24.72 -16.17 3.33
C GLU A 188 -25.32 -16.18 1.92
N LEU A 189 -25.30 -17.32 1.29
CA LEU A 189 -25.88 -17.53 -0.04
C LEU A 189 -27.26 -18.18 0.08
N PRO A 190 -28.26 -17.75 -0.70
CA PRO A 190 -29.55 -18.39 -0.74
C PRO A 190 -29.37 -19.81 -1.28
N SER A 191 -29.98 -20.79 -0.60
CA SER A 191 -29.94 -22.18 -1.01
C SER A 191 -31.31 -22.84 -0.82
N SER A 192 -31.55 -23.92 -1.54
CA SER A 192 -32.72 -24.77 -1.39
C SER A 192 -32.32 -26.22 -1.49
N LYS A 193 -33.33 -27.14 -1.39
CA LYS A 193 -33.06 -28.56 -1.61
C LYS A 193 -32.53 -28.87 -3.00
N ASN A 194 -32.90 -28.05 -4.00
CA ASN A 194 -32.57 -28.28 -5.39
C ASN A 194 -31.36 -27.47 -5.87
N ILE A 195 -31.00 -26.39 -5.18
CA ILE A 195 -29.86 -25.54 -5.55
C ILE A 195 -29.04 -25.25 -4.31
N GLN A 196 -27.75 -25.51 -4.41
CA GLN A 196 -26.77 -25.23 -3.38
C GLN A 196 -25.66 -24.36 -3.97
N PHE A 197 -25.25 -23.35 -3.25
CA PHE A 197 -24.12 -22.49 -3.59
C PHE A 197 -23.06 -22.53 -2.50
N ASP A 198 -21.83 -22.34 -2.90
CA ASP A 198 -20.72 -22.01 -2.01
C ASP A 198 -19.72 -21.14 -2.75
N TYR A 199 -18.98 -20.33 -2.02
CA TYR A 199 -18.00 -19.45 -2.60
C TYR A 199 -16.72 -19.40 -1.78
N PHE A 200 -15.65 -18.96 -2.44
CA PHE A 200 -14.42 -18.55 -1.79
C PHE A 200 -13.98 -17.21 -2.38
N TYR A 201 -13.56 -16.29 -1.53
CA TYR A 201 -13.04 -14.99 -1.91
C TYR A 201 -11.80 -14.65 -1.10
N LYS A 202 -10.71 -14.31 -1.79
CA LYS A 202 -9.45 -13.88 -1.17
C LYS A 202 -8.80 -12.80 -2.02
N PRO A 203 -8.83 -11.54 -1.58
CA PRO A 203 -8.13 -10.48 -2.28
C PRO A 203 -6.60 -10.64 -2.15
N HIS A 204 -5.88 -10.30 -3.21
CA HIS A 204 -4.42 -10.30 -3.23
C HIS A 204 -3.83 -9.22 -2.32
N TYR A 205 -4.37 -8.01 -2.39
CA TYR A 205 -4.09 -6.92 -1.46
C TYR A 205 -5.14 -6.86 -0.35
N ASN A 206 -5.12 -5.80 0.45
CA ASN A 206 -6.14 -5.61 1.49
C ASN A 206 -7.54 -5.44 0.92
N VAL A 207 -7.66 -4.93 -0.32
CA VAL A 207 -8.90 -4.74 -1.07
C VAL A 207 -8.72 -5.26 -2.48
N GLY A 208 -9.78 -5.82 -3.09
CA GLY A 208 -9.75 -6.47 -4.40
C GLY A 208 -10.75 -5.90 -5.41
N GLY A 209 -10.57 -6.28 -6.69
CA GLY A 209 -11.48 -5.97 -7.80
C GLY A 209 -12.59 -6.99 -7.98
N ASP A 210 -12.39 -8.22 -7.52
CA ASP A 210 -13.33 -9.31 -7.71
C ASP A 210 -14.63 -9.11 -6.93
N TYR A 211 -15.72 -9.53 -7.54
CA TYR A 211 -17.03 -9.52 -6.94
C TYR A 211 -17.80 -10.79 -7.31
N LEU A 212 -18.60 -11.31 -6.38
CA LEU A 212 -19.54 -12.38 -6.59
C LEU A 212 -20.81 -12.16 -5.75
N ASP A 213 -21.94 -12.60 -6.28
CA ASP A 213 -23.21 -12.53 -5.55
C ASP A 213 -24.21 -13.58 -6.03
N VAL A 214 -25.21 -13.87 -5.20
CA VAL A 214 -26.34 -14.76 -5.50
C VAL A 214 -27.62 -14.14 -4.97
N PHE A 215 -28.64 -14.06 -5.84
CA PHE A 215 -29.95 -13.51 -5.53
C PHE A 215 -31.01 -14.57 -5.71
N GLN A 216 -31.95 -14.65 -4.79
CA GLN A 216 -33.17 -15.42 -4.98
C GLN A 216 -34.33 -14.45 -5.26
N ILE A 217 -34.94 -14.58 -6.44
CA ILE A 217 -36.05 -13.76 -6.89
C ILE A 217 -37.19 -14.71 -7.28
N ASP A 218 -38.17 -14.86 -6.41
CA ASP A 218 -39.26 -15.86 -6.52
C ASP A 218 -38.73 -17.29 -6.71
N HIS A 219 -38.91 -17.85 -7.92
CA HIS A 219 -38.45 -19.19 -8.29
C HIS A 219 -37.15 -19.21 -9.10
N ARG A 220 -36.50 -18.04 -9.23
CA ARG A 220 -35.25 -17.89 -9.95
C ARG A 220 -34.09 -17.63 -8.98
N TYR A 221 -32.97 -18.22 -9.30
CA TYR A 221 -31.68 -17.94 -8.64
C TYR A 221 -30.79 -17.26 -9.66
N VAL A 222 -30.42 -16.01 -9.39
CA VAL A 222 -29.49 -15.25 -10.22
C VAL A 222 -28.14 -15.22 -9.49
N PHE A 223 -27.08 -15.62 -10.17
CA PHE A 223 -25.74 -15.64 -9.61
C PHE A 223 -24.75 -14.97 -10.57
N CYS A 224 -23.72 -14.39 -10.04
CA CYS A 224 -22.74 -13.66 -10.85
C CYS A 224 -21.34 -13.70 -10.25
N ILE A 225 -20.37 -13.50 -11.12
CA ILE A 225 -18.97 -13.27 -10.78
C ILE A 225 -18.41 -12.19 -11.71
N ALA A 226 -17.55 -11.34 -11.18
CA ALA A 226 -16.95 -10.24 -11.92
C ALA A 226 -15.51 -10.00 -11.47
N ASP A 227 -14.71 -9.47 -12.36
CA ASP A 227 -13.40 -8.91 -12.07
C ASP A 227 -13.26 -7.51 -12.68
N VAL A 228 -12.81 -6.57 -11.88
CA VAL A 228 -12.64 -5.16 -12.24
C VAL A 228 -11.22 -4.87 -12.65
N SER A 229 -11.02 -4.33 -13.85
CA SER A 229 -9.70 -4.00 -14.39
C SER A 229 -8.85 -3.11 -13.45
N GLY A 230 -7.63 -3.58 -13.15
CA GLY A 230 -6.68 -2.92 -12.27
C GLY A 230 -6.75 -3.44 -10.83
N LYS A 231 -5.94 -2.88 -9.94
CA LYS A 231 -5.76 -3.41 -8.57
C LYS A 231 -5.91 -2.31 -7.53
N GLY A 232 -6.11 -2.72 -6.29
CA GLY A 232 -6.15 -1.83 -5.13
C GLY A 232 -7.43 -0.99 -5.03
N VAL A 233 -7.33 0.20 -4.43
CA VAL A 233 -8.49 1.03 -4.05
C VAL A 233 -9.37 1.42 -5.22
N ALA A 234 -8.80 1.73 -6.38
CA ALA A 234 -9.57 2.15 -7.54
C ALA A 234 -10.46 1.02 -8.06
N ALA A 235 -9.94 -0.21 -8.15
CA ALA A 235 -10.72 -1.39 -8.51
C ALA A 235 -11.80 -1.69 -7.46
N ALA A 236 -11.45 -1.62 -6.18
CA ALA A 236 -12.38 -1.84 -5.06
C ALA A 236 -13.55 -0.84 -5.05
N LEU A 237 -13.31 0.44 -5.35
CA LEU A 237 -14.36 1.46 -5.46
C LEU A 237 -15.27 1.22 -6.66
N LEU A 238 -14.71 0.84 -7.81
CA LEU A 238 -15.52 0.51 -9.00
C LEU A 238 -16.33 -0.76 -8.73
N MET A 239 -15.77 -1.78 -8.10
CA MET A 239 -16.49 -2.98 -7.67
C MET A 239 -17.67 -2.63 -6.76
N ALA A 240 -17.49 -1.78 -5.76
CA ALA A 240 -18.56 -1.36 -4.85
C ALA A 240 -19.68 -0.61 -5.58
N ASN A 241 -19.35 0.27 -6.55
CA ASN A 241 -20.31 0.92 -7.40
C ASN A 241 -21.07 -0.09 -8.28
N PHE A 242 -20.34 -1.05 -8.87
CA PHE A 242 -20.93 -2.09 -9.71
C PHE A 242 -21.90 -2.97 -8.92
N GLN A 243 -21.50 -3.41 -7.72
CA GLN A 243 -22.33 -4.16 -6.78
C GLN A 243 -23.66 -3.42 -6.49
N ALA A 244 -23.58 -2.12 -6.15
CA ALA A 244 -24.77 -1.31 -5.87
C ALA A 244 -25.68 -1.17 -7.11
N LEU A 245 -25.11 -0.98 -8.30
CA LEU A 245 -25.85 -0.94 -9.55
C LEU A 245 -26.55 -2.25 -9.83
N LEU A 246 -25.83 -3.38 -9.77
CA LEU A 246 -26.40 -4.70 -10.01
C LEU A 246 -27.54 -4.99 -9.04
N ARG A 247 -27.33 -4.80 -7.74
CA ARG A 247 -28.35 -5.02 -6.70
C ARG A 247 -29.59 -4.14 -6.89
N SER A 248 -29.43 -2.92 -7.42
CA SER A 248 -30.56 -2.01 -7.67
C SER A 248 -31.34 -2.36 -8.94
N MET A 249 -30.77 -3.17 -9.84
CA MET A 249 -31.32 -3.47 -11.17
C MET A 249 -31.79 -4.91 -11.32
N VAL A 250 -31.18 -5.88 -10.61
CA VAL A 250 -31.42 -7.31 -10.82
C VAL A 250 -32.91 -7.72 -10.67
N ASP A 251 -33.64 -7.08 -9.76
CA ASP A 251 -35.08 -7.34 -9.55
C ASP A 251 -35.95 -6.68 -10.64
N LYS A 252 -35.47 -5.61 -11.26
CA LYS A 252 -36.24 -4.82 -12.25
C LYS A 252 -36.15 -5.38 -13.66
N TYR A 253 -35.03 -6.03 -13.98
CA TYR A 253 -34.80 -6.59 -15.30
C TYR A 253 -34.88 -8.12 -15.26
N THR A 254 -35.94 -8.68 -15.79
CA THR A 254 -36.07 -10.14 -15.95
C THR A 254 -35.32 -10.65 -17.19
N ASP A 255 -35.07 -9.79 -18.16
CA ASP A 255 -34.32 -10.05 -19.38
C ASP A 255 -32.84 -9.69 -19.15
N LEU A 256 -31.95 -10.69 -19.22
CA LEU A 256 -30.52 -10.52 -19.00
C LEU A 256 -29.87 -9.56 -20.00
N SER A 257 -30.35 -9.52 -21.25
CA SER A 257 -29.80 -8.63 -22.29
C SER A 257 -30.04 -7.15 -21.93
N LYS A 258 -31.21 -6.84 -21.38
CA LYS A 258 -31.53 -5.49 -20.91
C LYS A 258 -30.75 -5.11 -19.66
N LEU A 259 -30.59 -6.04 -18.73
CA LEU A 259 -29.78 -5.84 -17.54
C LEU A 259 -28.34 -5.52 -17.93
N ILE A 260 -27.72 -6.34 -18.77
CA ILE A 260 -26.33 -6.15 -19.25
C ILE A 260 -26.18 -4.81 -20.00
N SER A 261 -27.15 -4.45 -20.88
CA SER A 261 -27.09 -3.14 -21.55
C SER A 261 -27.08 -1.98 -20.54
N ALA A 262 -27.97 -2.03 -19.54
CA ALA A 262 -28.08 -0.99 -18.53
C ALA A 262 -26.80 -0.91 -17.65
N LEU A 263 -26.25 -2.06 -17.25
CA LEU A 263 -24.99 -2.12 -16.50
C LEU A 263 -23.81 -1.58 -17.32
N ASN A 264 -23.70 -1.96 -18.59
CA ASN A 264 -22.64 -1.45 -19.46
C ASN A 264 -22.70 0.07 -19.62
N GLU A 265 -23.88 0.64 -19.87
CA GLU A 265 -24.06 2.10 -19.99
C GLU A 265 -23.69 2.80 -18.67
N ALA A 266 -24.03 2.22 -17.52
CA ALA A 266 -23.71 2.77 -16.22
C ALA A 266 -22.19 2.71 -15.94
N VAL A 267 -21.55 1.57 -16.20
CA VAL A 267 -20.09 1.40 -16.03
C VAL A 267 -19.34 2.35 -16.97
N PHE A 268 -19.70 2.39 -18.26
CA PHE A 268 -19.08 3.30 -19.24
C PHE A 268 -19.20 4.78 -18.80
N ARG A 269 -20.35 5.18 -18.28
CA ARG A 269 -20.57 6.55 -17.79
C ARG A 269 -19.67 6.92 -16.62
N ILE A 270 -19.42 5.96 -15.72
CA ILE A 270 -18.55 6.15 -14.55
C ILE A 270 -17.08 6.20 -14.98
N THR A 271 -16.66 5.31 -15.86
CA THR A 271 -15.25 5.09 -16.21
C THR A 271 -14.81 5.82 -17.47
N GLN A 272 -15.74 6.30 -18.28
CA GLN A 272 -15.50 6.90 -19.60
C GLN A 272 -14.67 6.01 -20.55
N GLY A 273 -14.72 4.69 -20.34
CA GLY A 273 -13.96 3.71 -21.11
C GLY A 273 -12.54 3.45 -20.62
N GLU A 274 -12.08 4.11 -19.55
CA GLU A 274 -10.73 3.91 -18.98
C GLU A 274 -10.62 2.64 -18.15
N LYS A 275 -11.73 2.16 -17.62
CA LYS A 275 -11.82 0.93 -16.81
C LYS A 275 -12.97 0.07 -17.33
N PHE A 276 -12.81 -1.22 -17.16
CA PHE A 276 -13.75 -2.22 -17.62
C PHE A 276 -13.97 -3.29 -16.55
N ILE A 277 -15.03 -4.08 -16.71
CA ILE A 277 -15.38 -5.16 -15.80
C ILE A 277 -15.65 -6.41 -16.64
N SER A 278 -14.91 -7.47 -16.43
CA SER A 278 -15.27 -8.80 -16.91
C SER A 278 -16.39 -9.33 -16.03
N PHE A 279 -17.47 -9.85 -16.63
CA PHE A 279 -18.68 -10.17 -15.89
C PHE A 279 -19.38 -11.38 -16.45
N PHE A 280 -19.69 -12.32 -15.58
CA PHE A 280 -20.59 -13.42 -15.89
C PHE A 280 -21.83 -13.35 -15.01
N ILE A 281 -22.99 -13.57 -15.60
CA ILE A 281 -24.26 -13.69 -14.89
C ILE A 281 -25.08 -14.87 -15.42
N GLY A 282 -25.58 -15.69 -14.49
CA GLY A 282 -26.50 -16.79 -14.78
C GLY A 282 -27.79 -16.64 -14.00
N SER A 283 -28.89 -17.07 -14.61
CA SER A 283 -30.23 -17.12 -14.01
C SER A 283 -30.84 -18.52 -14.19
N VAL A 284 -31.04 -19.21 -13.09
CA VAL A 284 -31.66 -20.54 -13.09
C VAL A 284 -33.11 -20.42 -12.68
N ASP A 285 -34.02 -20.85 -13.54
CA ASP A 285 -35.43 -21.01 -13.22
C ASP A 285 -35.68 -22.44 -12.73
N THR A 286 -36.09 -22.56 -11.48
CA THR A 286 -36.28 -23.88 -10.84
C THR A 286 -37.53 -24.62 -11.29
N LYS A 287 -38.48 -23.96 -12.01
CA LYS A 287 -39.67 -24.57 -12.56
C LYS A 287 -39.42 -25.17 -13.93
N SER A 288 -38.75 -24.43 -14.81
CA SER A 288 -38.39 -24.88 -16.14
C SER A 288 -37.08 -25.65 -16.22
N HIS A 289 -36.27 -25.61 -15.14
CA HIS A 289 -34.90 -26.16 -15.08
C HIS A 289 -33.97 -25.55 -16.10
N LEU A 290 -34.25 -24.32 -16.53
CA LEU A 290 -33.48 -23.60 -17.57
C LEU A 290 -32.49 -22.64 -16.93
N LEU A 291 -31.21 -22.75 -17.32
CA LEU A 291 -30.20 -21.75 -17.12
C LEU A 291 -30.22 -20.79 -18.35
N GLU A 292 -30.40 -19.52 -18.10
CA GLU A 292 -30.05 -18.46 -19.03
C GLU A 292 -28.81 -17.73 -18.50
N TYR A 293 -27.85 -17.41 -19.38
CA TYR A 293 -26.61 -16.74 -18.95
C TYR A 293 -26.08 -15.78 -20.01
N VAL A 294 -25.24 -14.85 -19.55
CA VAL A 294 -24.45 -13.94 -20.40
C VAL A 294 -23.04 -13.85 -19.84
N ASN A 295 -22.05 -14.11 -20.70
CA ASN A 295 -20.64 -13.90 -20.40
C ASN A 295 -20.15 -12.60 -21.08
N SER A 296 -19.78 -11.61 -20.30
CA SER A 296 -19.25 -10.32 -20.76
C SER A 296 -17.73 -10.29 -20.60
N GLY A 297 -17.04 -11.14 -21.36
CA GLY A 297 -15.58 -11.21 -21.39
C GLY A 297 -14.93 -11.72 -20.11
N HIS A 298 -15.66 -12.50 -19.31
CA HIS A 298 -15.14 -13.15 -18.12
C HIS A 298 -14.59 -14.56 -18.46
N ASN A 299 -13.72 -15.11 -17.59
CA ASN A 299 -13.30 -16.50 -17.69
C ASN A 299 -14.55 -17.39 -17.77
N SER A 300 -14.61 -18.22 -18.82
CA SER A 300 -15.82 -19.01 -19.08
C SER A 300 -16.07 -20.01 -17.95
N PRO A 301 -17.22 -19.92 -17.24
CA PRO A 301 -17.55 -20.93 -16.24
C PRO A 301 -17.74 -22.30 -16.87
N LEU A 302 -17.37 -23.33 -16.11
CA LEU A 302 -17.58 -24.71 -16.49
C LEU A 302 -18.93 -25.18 -16.00
N LEU A 303 -19.80 -25.63 -16.91
CA LEU A 303 -20.98 -26.42 -16.60
C LEU A 303 -20.64 -27.89 -16.82
N LEU A 304 -20.77 -28.70 -15.78
CA LEU A 304 -20.54 -30.14 -15.83
C LEU A 304 -21.83 -30.89 -15.48
N ASN A 305 -22.24 -31.75 -16.39
CA ASN A 305 -23.39 -32.63 -16.22
C ASN A 305 -23.00 -34.06 -16.59
N TYR A 306 -22.77 -34.90 -15.57
CA TYR A 306 -22.15 -36.23 -15.73
C TYR A 306 -20.84 -36.16 -16.53
N ASP A 307 -20.83 -36.69 -17.76
CA ASP A 307 -19.65 -36.72 -18.63
C ASP A 307 -19.61 -35.54 -19.64
N HIS A 308 -20.66 -34.71 -19.66
CA HIS A 308 -20.76 -33.56 -20.56
C HIS A 308 -20.27 -32.29 -19.86
N ALA A 309 -19.21 -31.74 -20.38
CA ALA A 309 -18.64 -30.45 -19.93
C ALA A 309 -18.84 -29.39 -21.00
N ILE A 310 -19.39 -28.25 -20.62
CA ILE A 310 -19.64 -27.11 -21.51
C ILE A 310 -19.04 -25.86 -20.87
N TRP A 311 -18.24 -25.13 -21.64
CA TRP A 311 -17.81 -23.79 -21.28
C TRP A 311 -18.90 -22.78 -21.63
N LEU A 312 -19.31 -21.97 -20.67
CA LEU A 312 -20.40 -21.00 -20.83
C LEU A 312 -19.86 -19.70 -21.45
N GLU A 313 -19.78 -19.68 -22.79
CA GLU A 313 -19.11 -18.62 -23.55
C GLU A 313 -20.08 -17.60 -24.17
N ALA A 314 -21.36 -17.96 -24.37
CA ALA A 314 -22.32 -17.06 -25.00
C ALA A 314 -22.47 -15.74 -24.26
N GLY A 315 -22.38 -14.62 -24.94
CA GLY A 315 -22.47 -13.33 -24.28
C GLY A 315 -22.18 -12.11 -25.13
N CYS A 316 -21.33 -11.22 -24.65
CA CYS A 316 -21.04 -9.95 -25.29
C CYS A 316 -19.63 -9.46 -24.88
N PRO A 317 -19.13 -8.36 -25.50
CA PRO A 317 -17.89 -7.75 -25.06
C PRO A 317 -17.92 -7.34 -23.57
N ILE A 318 -16.73 -7.25 -22.98
CA ILE A 318 -16.48 -6.80 -21.61
C ILE A 318 -17.19 -5.46 -21.32
N LEU A 319 -17.70 -5.30 -20.12
CA LEU A 319 -18.49 -4.12 -19.73
C LEU A 319 -17.62 -2.87 -19.56
N GLY A 320 -18.13 -1.72 -20.02
CA GLY A 320 -17.50 -0.41 -19.82
C GLY A 320 -16.51 0.01 -20.90
N VAL A 321 -16.17 -0.85 -21.88
CA VAL A 321 -15.25 -0.49 -22.97
C VAL A 321 -15.94 0.33 -24.06
N VAL A 322 -17.19 0.03 -24.36
CA VAL A 322 -17.97 0.73 -25.39
C VAL A 322 -19.22 1.38 -24.79
N PRO A 323 -19.63 2.55 -25.27
CA PRO A 323 -20.81 3.24 -24.73
C PRO A 323 -22.10 2.44 -24.87
N LYS A 324 -22.20 1.61 -25.92
CA LYS A 324 -23.37 0.75 -26.18
C LYS A 324 -22.94 -0.56 -26.82
N ILE A 325 -23.38 -1.67 -26.25
CA ILE A 325 -23.18 -3.01 -26.82
C ILE A 325 -24.20 -3.21 -27.95
N LYS A 326 -23.73 -3.67 -29.13
CA LYS A 326 -24.58 -3.83 -30.33
C LYS A 326 -25.43 -5.10 -30.29
N SER A 327 -24.87 -6.20 -29.75
CA SER A 327 -25.56 -7.48 -29.66
C SER A 327 -25.13 -8.19 -28.38
N ILE A 328 -26.07 -8.85 -27.73
CA ILE A 328 -25.88 -9.66 -26.55
C ILE A 328 -26.51 -11.02 -26.85
N GLU A 329 -25.69 -12.05 -26.85
CA GLU A 329 -26.10 -13.42 -26.99
C GLU A 329 -26.44 -14.01 -25.62
N ILE A 330 -27.65 -14.56 -25.46
CA ILE A 330 -28.06 -15.24 -24.25
C ILE A 330 -27.84 -16.73 -24.46
N GLY A 331 -26.92 -17.31 -23.70
CA GLY A 331 -26.76 -18.75 -23.62
C GLY A 331 -27.90 -19.41 -22.88
N ARG A 332 -28.29 -20.61 -23.29
CA ARG A 332 -29.38 -21.38 -22.68
C ARG A 332 -29.01 -22.81 -22.56
N GLU A 333 -29.06 -23.33 -21.31
CA GLU A 333 -28.78 -24.73 -21.03
C GLU A 333 -29.88 -25.32 -20.13
N LEU A 334 -30.32 -26.53 -20.46
CA LEU A 334 -31.25 -27.27 -19.62
C LEU A 334 -30.46 -27.98 -18.54
N LEU A 335 -30.76 -27.65 -17.26
CA LEU A 335 -30.11 -28.28 -16.14
C LEU A 335 -30.67 -29.66 -15.88
N HIS A 336 -29.77 -30.62 -15.76
CA HIS A 336 -30.07 -31.99 -15.39
C HIS A 336 -29.78 -32.23 -13.89
N GLU A 337 -30.16 -33.38 -13.41
CA GLU A 337 -29.81 -33.79 -12.06
C GLU A 337 -28.29 -33.81 -11.87
N ASP A 338 -27.82 -33.33 -10.74
CA ASP A 338 -26.40 -33.26 -10.36
C ASP A 338 -25.51 -32.35 -11.24
N THR A 339 -26.11 -31.37 -11.93
CA THR A 339 -25.32 -30.37 -12.67
C THR A 339 -24.49 -29.51 -11.70
N LEU A 340 -23.19 -29.40 -11.98
CA LEU A 340 -22.24 -28.47 -11.34
C LEU A 340 -22.01 -27.28 -12.27
N ILE A 341 -22.04 -26.06 -11.74
CA ILE A 341 -21.48 -24.86 -12.42
C ILE A 341 -20.36 -24.32 -11.55
N PHE A 342 -19.19 -24.16 -12.15
CA PHE A 342 -17.99 -23.66 -11.48
C PHE A 342 -17.54 -22.36 -12.16
N CYS A 343 -17.67 -21.24 -11.44
CA CYS A 343 -17.22 -19.92 -11.85
C CYS A 343 -15.95 -19.56 -11.09
N TYR A 344 -15.01 -18.89 -11.76
CA TYR A 344 -13.72 -18.53 -11.17
C TYR A 344 -13.15 -17.29 -11.86
N THR A 345 -12.32 -16.53 -11.15
CA THR A 345 -11.57 -15.39 -11.68
C THR A 345 -10.19 -15.81 -12.19
N ASP A 346 -9.53 -14.95 -12.94
CA ASP A 346 -8.25 -15.22 -13.60
C ASP A 346 -7.10 -15.52 -12.63
N GLY A 347 -7.19 -15.10 -11.36
CA GLY A 347 -6.25 -15.50 -10.32
C GLY A 347 -6.08 -17.02 -10.16
N ILE A 348 -7.02 -17.83 -10.70
CA ILE A 348 -6.87 -19.29 -10.78
C ILE A 348 -6.07 -19.71 -12.02
N THR A 349 -6.41 -19.20 -13.18
CA THR A 349 -5.73 -19.55 -14.44
C THR A 349 -4.33 -18.96 -14.55
N GLU A 350 -4.09 -17.86 -13.86
CA GLU A 350 -2.77 -17.22 -13.72
C GLU A 350 -1.92 -17.79 -12.57
N PHE A 351 -2.43 -18.77 -11.84
CA PHE A 351 -1.67 -19.44 -10.80
C PHE A 351 -0.53 -20.25 -11.41
N LYS A 352 0.69 -20.05 -10.90
CA LYS A 352 1.90 -20.71 -11.43
C LYS A 352 2.13 -22.06 -10.75
N GLU A 353 2.46 -23.04 -11.53
CA GLU A 353 3.02 -24.31 -11.05
C GLU A 353 4.48 -24.13 -10.63
N GLU A 354 5.02 -25.05 -9.81
CA GLU A 354 6.45 -25.05 -9.43
C GLU A 354 7.41 -25.07 -10.63
N ASN A 355 7.00 -25.69 -11.75
CA ASN A 355 7.74 -25.77 -13.00
C ASN A 355 7.65 -24.48 -13.86
N GLY A 356 6.88 -23.46 -13.42
CA GLY A 356 6.71 -22.15 -14.07
C GLY A 356 5.59 -22.09 -15.11
N GLY A 357 4.80 -23.16 -15.31
CA GLY A 357 3.59 -23.17 -16.12
C GLY A 357 2.41 -22.46 -15.42
N TYR A 358 1.39 -22.09 -16.18
CA TYR A 358 0.11 -21.61 -15.63
C TYR A 358 -0.90 -22.75 -15.57
N LEU A 359 -1.76 -22.75 -14.56
CA LEU A 359 -2.88 -23.68 -14.49
C LEU A 359 -3.90 -23.31 -15.58
N GLY A 360 -4.00 -24.15 -16.61
CA GLY A 360 -4.96 -23.95 -17.70
C GLY A 360 -6.37 -24.44 -17.37
N GLU A 361 -7.28 -24.22 -18.32
CA GLU A 361 -8.67 -24.73 -18.28
C GLU A 361 -8.73 -26.27 -18.20
N GLU A 362 -7.74 -26.96 -18.74
CA GLU A 362 -7.62 -28.42 -18.70
C GLU A 362 -7.56 -28.95 -17.25
N PHE A 363 -6.78 -28.31 -16.40
CA PHE A 363 -6.73 -28.66 -14.97
C PHE A 363 -8.10 -28.49 -14.30
N ILE A 364 -8.82 -27.38 -14.61
CA ILE A 364 -10.14 -27.10 -14.06
C ILE A 364 -11.14 -28.18 -14.50
N LEU A 365 -11.10 -28.55 -15.77
CA LEU A 365 -11.95 -29.59 -16.35
C LEU A 365 -11.70 -30.95 -15.71
N ASP A 366 -10.47 -31.39 -15.62
CA ASP A 366 -10.10 -32.69 -15.08
C ASP A 366 -10.43 -32.76 -13.57
N PHE A 367 -10.07 -31.73 -12.81
CA PHE A 367 -10.45 -31.66 -11.40
C PHE A 367 -11.97 -31.74 -11.21
N SER A 368 -12.74 -31.00 -12.04
CA SER A 368 -14.20 -30.96 -11.95
C SER A 368 -14.85 -32.28 -12.31
N LYS A 369 -14.35 -33.01 -13.32
CA LYS A 369 -14.81 -34.35 -13.66
C LYS A 369 -14.65 -35.33 -12.52
N ASP A 370 -13.52 -35.29 -11.82
CA ASP A 370 -13.21 -36.18 -10.72
C ASP A 370 -14.00 -35.87 -9.45
N ASN A 371 -14.46 -34.62 -9.28
CA ASN A 371 -15.00 -34.12 -8.03
C ASN A 371 -16.41 -33.48 -8.13
N GLY A 372 -16.99 -33.37 -9.32
CA GLY A 372 -18.23 -32.63 -9.60
C GLY A 372 -19.48 -33.12 -8.86
N VAL A 373 -19.46 -34.33 -8.33
CA VAL A 373 -20.55 -34.89 -7.51
C VAL A 373 -20.56 -34.39 -6.06
N MET A 374 -19.51 -33.69 -5.64
CA MET A 374 -19.40 -33.16 -4.25
C MET A 374 -20.36 -31.98 -4.03
N ALA A 375 -20.74 -31.78 -2.77
CA ALA A 375 -21.39 -30.52 -2.38
C ALA A 375 -20.44 -29.33 -2.61
N PRO A 376 -20.95 -28.14 -3.02
CA PRO A 376 -20.13 -26.99 -3.39
C PRO A 376 -19.03 -26.62 -2.40
N GLY A 377 -19.32 -26.62 -1.10
CA GLY A 377 -18.32 -26.29 -0.08
C GLY A 377 -17.17 -27.29 0.02
N TYR A 378 -17.47 -28.60 -0.17
CA TYR A 378 -16.40 -29.63 -0.20
C TYR A 378 -15.58 -29.54 -1.50
N PHE A 379 -16.25 -29.26 -2.63
CA PHE A 379 -15.61 -29.03 -3.91
C PHE A 379 -14.61 -27.88 -3.84
N ASN A 380 -15.07 -26.70 -3.40
CA ASN A 380 -14.23 -25.51 -3.26
C ASN A 380 -13.04 -25.75 -2.32
N LYS A 381 -13.27 -26.37 -1.16
CA LYS A 381 -12.20 -26.69 -0.22
C LYS A 381 -11.16 -27.65 -0.82
N LYS A 382 -11.62 -28.67 -1.53
CA LYS A 382 -10.70 -29.65 -2.17
C LYS A 382 -9.93 -29.01 -3.30
N PHE A 383 -10.57 -28.13 -4.08
CA PHE A 383 -9.93 -27.36 -5.15
C PHE A 383 -8.81 -26.45 -4.61
N LEU A 384 -9.09 -25.69 -3.57
CA LEU A 384 -8.11 -24.83 -2.92
C LEU A 384 -6.94 -25.60 -2.30
N ASN A 385 -7.20 -26.74 -1.68
CA ASN A 385 -6.14 -27.60 -1.15
C ASN A 385 -5.25 -28.11 -2.31
N LYS A 386 -5.84 -28.47 -3.45
CA LYS A 386 -5.09 -28.91 -4.63
C LYS A 386 -4.23 -27.80 -5.20
N LEU A 387 -4.71 -26.54 -5.24
CA LEU A 387 -3.91 -25.39 -5.62
C LEU A 387 -2.72 -25.19 -4.67
N GLN A 388 -2.91 -25.35 -3.37
CA GLN A 388 -1.83 -25.25 -2.39
C GLN A 388 -0.77 -26.35 -2.56
N GLU A 389 -1.21 -27.58 -2.88
CA GLU A 389 -0.28 -28.68 -3.17
C GLU A 389 0.59 -28.40 -4.41
N ILE A 390 0.00 -27.79 -5.46
CA ILE A 390 0.71 -27.48 -6.73
C ILE A 390 1.64 -26.27 -6.59
N GLY A 391 1.22 -25.26 -5.83
CA GLY A 391 1.97 -24.01 -5.70
C GLY A 391 2.92 -23.93 -4.50
N GLY A 392 2.88 -24.91 -3.60
CA GLY A 392 3.71 -24.91 -2.38
C GLY A 392 3.49 -23.65 -1.54
N ASP A 393 4.59 -22.97 -1.16
CA ASP A 393 4.56 -21.72 -0.36
C ASP A 393 4.27 -20.46 -1.20
N GLN A 394 3.90 -20.59 -2.47
CA GLN A 394 3.61 -19.45 -3.33
C GLN A 394 2.35 -18.71 -2.84
N LYS A 395 2.45 -17.39 -2.82
CA LYS A 395 1.28 -16.53 -2.63
C LYS A 395 0.57 -16.35 -3.96
N PHE A 396 -0.75 -16.29 -3.91
CA PHE A 396 -1.54 -15.92 -5.07
C PHE A 396 -1.11 -14.55 -5.62
N ILE A 397 -1.01 -14.46 -6.94
CA ILE A 397 -0.50 -13.28 -7.65
C ILE A 397 -1.62 -12.24 -7.87
N ASP A 398 -2.88 -12.69 -7.88
CA ASP A 398 -4.07 -11.86 -8.04
C ASP A 398 -5.17 -12.20 -7.04
N ASP A 399 -6.27 -11.44 -7.10
CA ASP A 399 -7.50 -11.74 -6.38
C ASP A 399 -7.99 -13.14 -6.79
N ILE A 400 -8.64 -13.84 -5.87
CA ILE A 400 -9.25 -15.13 -6.14
C ILE A 400 -10.70 -15.10 -5.70
N ALA A 401 -11.59 -15.35 -6.65
CA ALA A 401 -12.98 -15.61 -6.39
C ALA A 401 -13.41 -16.92 -7.05
N LEU A 402 -14.08 -17.76 -6.30
CA LEU A 402 -14.73 -18.99 -6.75
C LEU A 402 -16.21 -18.92 -6.37
N LEU A 403 -17.09 -19.27 -7.29
CA LEU A 403 -18.51 -19.47 -7.01
C LEU A 403 -18.94 -20.77 -7.62
N THR A 404 -19.34 -21.71 -6.79
CA THR A 404 -19.79 -23.05 -7.21
C THR A 404 -21.26 -23.21 -6.93
N MET A 405 -22.00 -23.63 -7.94
CA MET A 405 -23.41 -24.00 -7.85
C MET A 405 -23.58 -25.49 -8.12
N ARG A 406 -24.40 -26.17 -7.35
CA ARG A 406 -24.87 -27.50 -7.66
C ARG A 406 -26.40 -27.51 -7.77
N TYR A 407 -26.90 -28.06 -8.86
CA TYR A 407 -28.31 -28.25 -9.10
C TYR A 407 -28.67 -29.72 -8.95
N ALA A 408 -29.63 -30.02 -8.08
CA ALA A 408 -30.14 -31.36 -7.89
C ALA A 408 -31.67 -31.39 -8.19
N LYS A 409 -32.06 -32.12 -9.20
CA LYS A 409 -33.47 -32.24 -9.55
C LYS A 409 -34.18 -33.16 -8.52
N ASN A 410 -35.21 -32.66 -7.81
CA ASN A 410 -36.05 -33.53 -7.04
C ASN A 410 -36.89 -34.39 -7.98
N ASN A 411 -36.67 -35.69 -8.01
CA ASN A 411 -37.62 -36.65 -8.50
C ASN A 411 -38.71 -36.80 -7.41
N ASN A 412 -39.76 -35.98 -7.49
CA ASN A 412 -41.02 -36.29 -6.77
C ASN A 412 -41.76 -37.36 -7.50
#